data_6c058fbb0c3f3bc075f9eeb8c71c48ed
#
_entry.id   6c058fbb0c3f3bc075f9eeb8c71c48ed
#
_cell.length_a   1.000
_cell.length_b   1.000
_cell.length_c   1.000
_cell.angle_alpha   90.00
_cell.angle_beta   90.00
_cell.angle_gamma   90.00
#
_symmetry.space_group_name_H-M   'P 1'
#
loop_
_entity.id
_entity.type
_entity.pdbx_description
1 polymer ?
#
loop_
_entity_poly.entity_id
_entity_poly.type
_entity_poly.pdbx_seq_one_letter_code
_entity_poly.pdbx_strand_id
1 'polypeptide(L)'
;MATVQQTVESGIIPIVIELNDVVFFESSERLSRTFLTINSLDLGVLGYPQYRFVAHRTKQAYHLTERHLTKLMRIIPALVVDRPEISSYIVPVYARLLKSGELVDILLKALALYPEAYAGRVCIELSCDVLFEDLDEVREAMEQIRSMGFKTAISEVGDTFCPVFRVAELPLDYVFLDPAVITRLMADDAGERVVGSFISYLKDLGTLVFAPDAYDEATTAALRRAGCDGCVGSIVSGEDVVPADEIADETADETAQEIADETPVEETVEDSTETAPLDEITVGEADADTAEIGGDD
;
A
#
# COMPACT_ATOMS: atom_id res chain seq x y z
N MET A 1 -28.04 7.63 1.46
CA MET A 1 -27.05 6.95 0.58
C MET A 1 -25.78 6.79 1.39
N ALA A 2 -25.26 5.55 1.50
CA ALA A 2 -23.94 5.33 2.08
C ALA A 2 -22.88 5.98 1.18
N THR A 3 -21.86 6.57 1.79
CA THR A 3 -20.70 7.10 1.08
C THR A 3 -19.57 6.07 1.11
N VAL A 4 -18.58 6.19 0.22
CA VAL A 4 -17.36 5.36 0.26
C VAL A 4 -16.72 5.43 1.66
N GLN A 5 -16.71 6.59 2.28
CA GLN A 5 -16.18 6.77 3.62
C GLN A 5 -16.95 5.94 4.66
N GLN A 6 -18.29 6.00 4.66
CA GLN A 6 -19.12 5.21 5.58
C GLN A 6 -18.92 3.71 5.36
N THR A 7 -18.83 3.30 4.10
CA THR A 7 -18.56 1.91 3.73
C THR A 7 -17.19 1.45 4.26
N VAL A 8 -16.15 2.24 4.08
CA VAL A 8 -14.79 1.94 4.57
C VAL A 8 -14.73 1.95 6.10
N GLU A 9 -15.49 2.82 6.77
CA GLU A 9 -15.53 2.96 8.24
C GLU A 9 -16.37 1.90 8.95
N SER A 10 -17.32 1.27 8.28
CA SER A 10 -18.27 0.33 8.91
C SER A 10 -17.63 -0.97 9.41
N GLY A 11 -16.45 -1.32 8.96
CA GLY A 11 -15.66 -2.45 9.46
C GLY A 11 -16.18 -3.85 9.12
N ILE A 12 -17.42 -3.98 8.65
CA ILE A 12 -18.08 -5.26 8.34
C ILE A 12 -18.23 -5.36 6.82
N ILE A 13 -17.11 -5.62 6.13
CA ILE A 13 -17.13 -5.71 4.67
C ILE A 13 -16.40 -6.98 4.25
N PRO A 14 -16.98 -7.82 3.41
CA PRO A 14 -16.24 -8.89 2.75
C PRO A 14 -15.09 -8.29 1.96
N ILE A 15 -13.86 -8.66 2.31
CA ILE A 15 -12.66 -8.20 1.66
C ILE A 15 -12.11 -9.34 0.82
N VAL A 16 -11.99 -9.13 -0.48
CA VAL A 16 -11.37 -10.06 -1.42
C VAL A 16 -9.99 -9.52 -1.80
N ILE A 17 -9.01 -10.40 -1.95
CA ILE A 17 -7.71 -10.04 -2.52
C ILE A 17 -7.78 -10.31 -4.02
N GLU A 18 -7.55 -9.28 -4.80
CA GLU A 18 -7.36 -9.34 -6.25
C GLU A 18 -5.86 -9.48 -6.54
N LEU A 19 -5.51 -10.36 -7.48
CA LEU A 19 -4.14 -10.63 -7.90
C LEU A 19 -3.93 -10.13 -9.32
N ASN A 20 -3.01 -9.18 -9.50
CA ASN A 20 -2.68 -8.61 -10.79
C ASN A 20 -1.22 -8.93 -11.13
N ASP A 21 -1.02 -9.81 -12.09
CA ASP A 21 0.29 -10.28 -12.46
C ASP A 21 1.17 -9.21 -13.10
N VAL A 22 2.43 -9.26 -12.73
CA VAL A 22 3.52 -8.50 -13.35
C VAL A 22 4.43 -9.49 -14.05
N VAL A 23 4.53 -9.39 -15.35
CA VAL A 23 5.24 -10.32 -16.21
C VAL A 23 6.61 -9.78 -16.54
N PHE A 24 7.65 -10.57 -16.31
CA PHE A 24 9.00 -10.27 -16.78
C PHE A 24 9.13 -10.48 -18.28
N PHE A 25 9.88 -9.63 -18.93
CA PHE A 25 10.08 -9.74 -20.37
C PHE A 25 11.06 -10.86 -20.78
N GLU A 26 12.03 -11.17 -19.91
CA GLU A 26 13.15 -12.06 -20.22
C GLU A 26 13.13 -13.38 -19.42
N SER A 27 12.10 -13.59 -18.59
CA SER A 27 11.97 -14.83 -17.80
C SER A 27 10.51 -15.27 -17.67
N SER A 28 10.31 -16.51 -17.22
CA SER A 28 8.99 -17.02 -16.84
C SER A 28 8.57 -16.63 -15.42
N GLU A 29 9.44 -15.93 -14.69
CA GLU A 29 9.14 -15.41 -13.37
C GLU A 29 8.06 -14.35 -13.45
N ARG A 30 7.23 -14.28 -12.40
CA ARG A 30 6.19 -13.26 -12.25
C ARG A 30 6.22 -12.67 -10.85
N LEU A 31 5.74 -11.45 -10.73
CA LEU A 31 5.29 -10.87 -9.46
C LEU A 31 3.77 -10.77 -9.52
N SER A 32 3.12 -10.57 -8.38
CA SER A 32 1.69 -10.30 -8.36
C SER A 32 1.41 -9.10 -7.46
N ARG A 33 0.87 -8.02 -8.03
CA ARG A 33 0.35 -6.90 -7.24
C ARG A 33 -1.00 -7.30 -6.66
N THR A 34 -1.13 -7.14 -5.36
CA THR A 34 -2.33 -7.55 -4.64
C THR A 34 -3.11 -6.32 -4.22
N PHE A 35 -4.42 -6.35 -4.40
CA PHE A 35 -5.30 -5.26 -4.00
C PHE A 35 -6.47 -5.81 -3.20
N LEU A 36 -6.97 -5.02 -2.24
CA LEU A 36 -8.22 -5.34 -1.59
C LEU A 36 -9.38 -4.82 -2.42
N THR A 37 -10.38 -5.67 -2.63
CA THR A 37 -11.67 -5.30 -3.18
C THR A 37 -12.71 -5.33 -2.06
N ILE A 38 -13.46 -4.24 -1.93
CA ILE A 38 -14.46 -4.07 -0.89
C ILE A 38 -15.84 -4.25 -1.50
N ASN A 39 -16.62 -5.22 -1.02
CA ASN A 39 -18.00 -5.42 -1.44
C ASN A 39 -18.95 -4.66 -0.51
N SER A 40 -19.51 -3.56 -0.99
CA SER A 40 -20.49 -2.76 -0.29
C SER A 40 -21.91 -3.13 -0.75
N LEU A 41 -22.83 -3.33 0.19
CA LEU A 41 -24.25 -3.58 -0.14
C LEU A 41 -24.90 -2.40 -0.87
N ASP A 42 -24.47 -1.18 -0.56
CA ASP A 42 -25.04 0.06 -1.11
C ASP A 42 -24.33 0.57 -2.36
N LEU A 43 -23.00 0.38 -2.45
CA LEU A 43 -22.16 0.93 -3.50
C LEU A 43 -21.64 -0.12 -4.49
N GLY A 44 -21.92 -1.40 -4.24
CA GLY A 44 -21.37 -2.49 -5.03
C GLY A 44 -19.88 -2.72 -4.74
N VAL A 45 -19.18 -3.25 -5.73
CA VAL A 45 -17.74 -3.56 -5.62
C VAL A 45 -16.91 -2.30 -5.73
N LEU A 46 -16.05 -2.06 -4.75
CA LEU A 46 -15.09 -0.96 -4.71
C LEU A 46 -13.67 -1.51 -4.81
N GLY A 47 -12.99 -1.23 -5.91
CA GLY A 47 -11.57 -1.52 -6.09
C GLY A 47 -10.68 -0.50 -5.38
N TYR A 48 -9.40 -0.83 -5.25
CA TYR A 48 -8.40 0.01 -4.57
C TYR A 48 -8.39 1.49 -5.04
N PRO A 49 -8.46 1.82 -6.35
CA PRO A 49 -8.45 3.22 -6.80
C PRO A 49 -9.61 4.06 -6.26
N GLN A 50 -10.78 3.43 -6.00
CA GLN A 50 -11.97 4.15 -5.57
C GLN A 50 -11.95 4.52 -4.09
N TYR A 51 -11.26 3.75 -3.24
CA TYR A 51 -11.26 4.01 -1.80
C TYR A 51 -9.89 4.43 -1.22
N ARG A 52 -8.78 4.28 -1.95
CA ARG A 52 -7.42 4.52 -1.44
C ARG A 52 -7.24 5.90 -0.80
N PHE A 53 -7.79 6.95 -1.43
CA PHE A 53 -7.66 8.32 -0.91
C PHE A 53 -8.46 8.55 0.38
N VAL A 54 -9.62 7.91 0.52
CA VAL A 54 -10.42 7.97 1.74
C VAL A 54 -9.70 7.21 2.86
N ALA A 55 -9.22 6.00 2.56
CA ALA A 55 -8.48 5.19 3.51
C ALA A 55 -7.21 5.92 4.01
N HIS A 56 -6.44 6.54 3.09
CA HIS A 56 -5.23 7.28 3.43
C HIS A 56 -5.47 8.39 4.48
N ARG A 57 -6.64 9.05 4.42
CA ARG A 57 -7.01 10.18 5.32
C ARG A 57 -7.68 9.75 6.62
N THR A 58 -7.95 8.48 6.80
CA THR A 58 -8.70 7.95 7.94
C THR A 58 -7.89 6.90 8.71
N LYS A 59 -8.37 6.51 9.89
CA LYS A 59 -7.78 5.39 10.66
C LYS A 59 -7.92 4.04 9.95
N GLN A 60 -8.74 3.98 8.90
CA GLN A 60 -8.96 2.76 8.13
C GLN A 60 -7.73 2.29 7.36
N ALA A 61 -6.76 3.18 7.09
CA ALA A 61 -5.47 2.79 6.51
C ALA A 61 -4.82 1.64 7.31
N TYR A 62 -4.81 1.75 8.65
CA TYR A 62 -4.28 0.70 9.54
C TYR A 62 -5.04 -0.61 9.37
N HIS A 63 -6.35 -0.58 9.57
CA HIS A 63 -7.18 -1.79 9.53
C HIS A 63 -7.18 -2.49 8.17
N LEU A 64 -7.23 -1.72 7.08
CA LEU A 64 -7.18 -2.29 5.73
C LEU A 64 -5.82 -2.93 5.45
N THR A 65 -4.72 -2.28 5.82
CA THR A 65 -3.36 -2.83 5.64
C THR A 65 -3.16 -4.09 6.51
N GLU A 66 -3.57 -4.05 7.78
CA GLU A 66 -3.50 -5.21 8.67
C GLU A 66 -4.28 -6.40 8.13
N ARG A 67 -5.54 -6.18 7.69
CA ARG A 67 -6.36 -7.23 7.07
C ARG A 67 -5.77 -7.76 5.77
N HIS A 68 -5.23 -6.86 4.93
CA HIS A 68 -4.60 -7.25 3.67
C HIS A 68 -3.43 -8.19 3.93
N LEU A 69 -2.48 -7.77 4.75
CA LEU A 69 -1.30 -8.56 5.08
C LEU A 69 -1.66 -9.87 5.77
N THR A 70 -2.55 -9.83 6.77
CA THR A 70 -3.00 -11.04 7.47
C THR A 70 -3.65 -12.06 6.52
N LYS A 71 -4.56 -11.58 5.65
CA LYS A 71 -5.23 -12.47 4.68
C LYS A 71 -4.24 -13.00 3.66
N LEU A 72 -3.36 -12.16 3.11
CA LEU A 72 -2.35 -12.56 2.15
C LEU A 72 -1.41 -13.61 2.76
N MET A 73 -0.84 -13.37 3.94
CA MET A 73 0.06 -14.31 4.61
C MET A 73 -0.60 -15.67 4.86
N ARG A 74 -1.91 -15.70 5.14
CA ARG A 74 -2.68 -16.95 5.30
C ARG A 74 -2.74 -17.76 4.02
N ILE A 75 -2.92 -17.13 2.87
CA ILE A 75 -3.09 -17.84 1.58
C ILE A 75 -1.79 -18.09 0.83
N ILE A 76 -0.68 -17.40 1.15
CA ILE A 76 0.62 -17.58 0.50
C ILE A 76 1.07 -19.06 0.43
N PRO A 77 0.93 -19.90 1.48
CA PRO A 77 1.34 -21.31 1.39
C PRO A 77 0.64 -22.06 0.27
N ALA A 78 -0.65 -21.83 0.04
CA ALA A 78 -1.39 -22.41 -1.07
C ALA A 78 -0.93 -21.79 -2.40
N LEU A 79 -0.86 -20.47 -2.47
CA LEU A 79 -0.42 -19.77 -3.68
C LEU A 79 0.98 -20.18 -4.16
N VAL A 80 1.91 -20.48 -3.28
CA VAL A 80 3.26 -20.95 -3.66
C VAL A 80 3.21 -22.33 -4.31
N VAL A 81 2.24 -23.16 -3.94
CA VAL A 81 2.02 -24.48 -4.56
C VAL A 81 1.31 -24.35 -5.90
N ASP A 82 0.26 -23.54 -5.95
CA ASP A 82 -0.62 -23.41 -7.12
C ASP A 82 0.03 -22.52 -8.22
N ARG A 83 0.80 -21.53 -7.80
CA ARG A 83 1.44 -20.55 -8.68
C ARG A 83 2.93 -20.37 -8.35
N PRO A 84 3.76 -21.41 -8.57
CA PRO A 84 5.18 -21.41 -8.20
C PRO A 84 6.01 -20.37 -8.97
N GLU A 85 5.53 -19.90 -10.12
CA GLU A 85 6.16 -18.84 -10.93
C GLU A 85 6.14 -17.46 -10.27
N ILE A 86 5.24 -17.22 -9.29
CA ILE A 86 5.17 -15.95 -8.59
C ILE A 86 6.23 -15.90 -7.49
N SER A 87 7.22 -15.04 -7.66
CA SER A 87 8.32 -14.87 -6.71
C SER A 87 8.04 -13.88 -5.60
N SER A 88 7.11 -12.93 -5.82
CA SER A 88 6.72 -11.93 -4.80
C SER A 88 5.30 -11.43 -4.99
N TYR A 89 4.61 -11.25 -3.86
CA TYR A 89 3.30 -10.62 -3.75
C TYR A 89 3.47 -9.18 -3.25
N ILE A 90 3.02 -8.21 -4.01
CA ILE A 90 3.26 -6.80 -3.77
C ILE A 90 2.02 -6.20 -3.11
N VAL A 91 2.19 -5.62 -1.93
CA VAL A 91 1.13 -5.05 -1.10
C VAL A 91 1.27 -3.54 -1.05
N PRO A 92 0.35 -2.77 -1.65
CA PRO A 92 0.35 -1.32 -1.51
C PRO A 92 -0.02 -0.92 -0.08
N VAL A 93 0.78 -0.03 0.49
CA VAL A 93 0.58 0.50 1.83
C VAL A 93 0.53 2.03 1.82
N TYR A 94 -0.01 2.60 2.89
CA TYR A 94 -0.16 4.05 3.00
C TYR A 94 1.06 4.67 3.69
N ALA A 95 1.68 5.68 3.07
CA ALA A 95 2.87 6.37 3.58
C ALA A 95 2.73 6.85 5.04
N ARG A 96 1.51 7.26 5.45
CA ARG A 96 1.24 7.65 6.84
C ARG A 96 1.53 6.56 7.86
N LEU A 97 1.35 5.28 7.52
CA LEU A 97 1.60 4.15 8.43
C LEU A 97 3.09 3.93 8.64
N LEU A 98 3.92 4.29 7.66
CA LEU A 98 5.37 4.28 7.79
C LEU A 98 5.81 5.32 8.81
N LYS A 99 5.34 6.57 8.68
CA LYS A 99 5.68 7.68 9.58
C LYS A 99 5.24 7.48 11.02
N SER A 100 4.08 6.88 11.23
CA SER A 100 3.56 6.60 12.58
C SER A 100 4.20 5.38 13.26
N GLY A 101 5.02 4.59 12.54
CA GLY A 101 5.53 3.30 13.01
C GLY A 101 4.49 2.17 13.00
N GLU A 102 3.23 2.49 12.69
CA GLU A 102 2.13 1.52 12.68
C GLU A 102 2.35 0.38 11.66
N LEU A 103 3.05 0.66 10.54
CA LEU A 103 3.34 -0.37 9.54
C LEU A 103 4.26 -1.46 10.11
N VAL A 104 5.27 -1.09 10.87
CA VAL A 104 6.18 -2.05 11.52
C VAL A 104 5.41 -2.94 12.49
N ASP A 105 4.49 -2.35 13.28
CA ASP A 105 3.65 -3.10 14.20
C ASP A 105 2.74 -4.11 13.48
N ILE A 106 2.16 -3.71 12.34
CA ILE A 106 1.34 -4.60 11.50
C ILE A 106 2.18 -5.77 10.97
N LEU A 107 3.39 -5.48 10.47
CA LEU A 107 4.30 -6.52 9.93
C LEU A 107 4.75 -7.49 11.01
N LEU A 108 5.08 -7.00 12.21
CA LEU A 108 5.44 -7.86 13.35
C LEU A 108 4.28 -8.76 13.77
N LYS A 109 3.05 -8.24 13.79
CA LYS A 109 1.85 -9.05 14.06
C LYS A 109 1.64 -10.13 12.98
N ALA A 110 1.81 -9.76 11.70
CA ALA A 110 1.69 -10.70 10.60
C ALA A 110 2.73 -11.84 10.73
N LEU A 111 3.99 -11.53 11.03
CA LEU A 111 5.04 -12.52 11.24
C LEU A 111 4.81 -13.40 12.49
N ALA A 112 4.19 -12.87 13.54
CA ALA A 112 3.86 -13.66 14.73
C ALA A 112 2.78 -14.73 14.44
N LEU A 113 1.94 -14.50 13.44
CA LEU A 113 0.89 -15.43 13.03
C LEU A 113 1.36 -16.43 11.96
N TYR A 114 2.38 -16.05 11.17
CA TYR A 114 2.83 -16.82 10.01
C TYR A 114 4.35 -16.95 9.99
N PRO A 115 4.89 -18.07 9.48
CA PRO A 115 6.33 -18.29 9.46
C PRO A 115 7.11 -17.23 8.69
N GLU A 116 8.24 -16.78 9.22
CA GLU A 116 9.18 -15.86 8.57
C GLU A 116 9.60 -16.30 7.15
N ALA A 117 9.54 -17.59 6.85
CA ALA A 117 9.86 -18.13 5.53
C ALA A 117 9.07 -17.48 4.38
N TYR A 118 7.92 -16.88 4.68
CA TYR A 118 7.10 -16.21 3.68
C TYR A 118 7.35 -14.69 3.59
N ALA A 119 8.09 -14.09 4.52
CA ALA A 119 8.41 -12.66 4.45
C ALA A 119 9.09 -12.31 3.12
N GLY A 120 10.05 -13.10 2.67
CA GLY A 120 10.74 -12.92 1.38
C GLY A 120 9.83 -13.02 0.14
N ARG A 121 8.60 -13.50 0.31
CA ARG A 121 7.56 -13.53 -0.75
C ARG A 121 6.65 -12.30 -0.74
N VAL A 122 6.81 -11.39 0.21
CA VAL A 122 6.01 -10.19 0.32
C VAL A 122 6.86 -8.95 0.08
N CYS A 123 6.37 -8.08 -0.77
CA CYS A 123 6.97 -6.79 -1.07
C CYS A 123 6.03 -5.67 -0.61
N ILE A 124 6.54 -4.74 0.16
CA ILE A 124 5.80 -3.55 0.62
C ILE A 124 5.99 -2.44 -0.40
N GLU A 125 4.88 -2.01 -1.00
CA GLU A 125 4.86 -0.95 -2.03
C GLU A 125 4.37 0.36 -1.43
N LEU A 126 5.16 1.42 -1.58
CA LEU A 126 4.83 2.80 -1.25
C LEU A 126 4.55 3.59 -2.54
N SER A 127 3.64 4.56 -2.50
CA SER A 127 3.50 5.51 -3.61
C SER A 127 4.64 6.54 -3.59
N CYS A 128 4.89 7.21 -4.72
CA CYS A 128 5.91 8.24 -4.84
C CYS A 128 5.69 9.45 -3.89
N ASP A 129 4.51 9.58 -3.29
CA ASP A 129 4.22 10.58 -2.25
C ASP A 129 5.21 10.52 -1.09
N VAL A 130 5.75 9.35 -0.79
CA VAL A 130 6.76 9.16 0.26
C VAL A 130 8.03 9.97 0.01
N LEU A 131 8.33 10.30 -1.24
CA LEU A 131 9.50 11.10 -1.61
C LEU A 131 9.39 12.58 -1.20
N PHE A 132 8.22 13.05 -0.77
CA PHE A 132 8.03 14.40 -0.22
C PHE A 132 8.20 14.47 1.30
N GLU A 133 8.37 13.33 1.95
CA GLU A 133 8.56 13.21 3.39
C GLU A 133 10.04 13.36 3.78
N ASP A 134 10.32 13.28 5.08
CA ASP A 134 11.70 13.18 5.58
C ASP A 134 12.30 11.84 5.15
N LEU A 135 13.27 11.88 4.22
CA LEU A 135 13.82 10.65 3.64
C LEU A 135 14.72 9.87 4.59
N ASP A 136 15.28 10.51 5.62
CA ASP A 136 16.07 9.79 6.61
C ASP A 136 15.14 8.88 7.45
N GLU A 137 13.99 9.41 7.88
CA GLU A 137 12.96 8.63 8.59
C GLU A 137 12.38 7.52 7.69
N VAL A 138 12.08 7.84 6.43
CA VAL A 138 11.56 6.87 5.46
C VAL A 138 12.56 5.75 5.21
N ARG A 139 13.82 6.09 4.98
CA ARG A 139 14.90 5.12 4.72
C ARG A 139 15.09 4.19 5.93
N GLU A 140 15.16 4.74 7.14
CA GLU A 140 15.30 3.95 8.38
C GLU A 140 14.15 2.95 8.53
N ALA A 141 12.92 3.39 8.34
CA ALA A 141 11.74 2.51 8.41
C ALA A 141 11.76 1.43 7.32
N MET A 142 12.17 1.76 6.09
CA MET A 142 12.29 0.78 5.01
C MET A 142 13.43 -0.22 5.26
N GLU A 143 14.56 0.20 5.82
CA GLU A 143 15.64 -0.69 6.24
C GLU A 143 15.17 -1.66 7.35
N GLN A 144 14.36 -1.18 8.28
CA GLN A 144 13.74 -2.03 9.30
C GLN A 144 12.81 -3.07 8.67
N ILE A 145 11.96 -2.69 7.71
CA ILE A 145 11.09 -3.59 6.95
C ILE A 145 11.92 -4.66 6.23
N ARG A 146 13.01 -4.27 5.58
CA ARG A 146 13.92 -5.19 4.89
C ARG A 146 14.63 -6.13 5.87
N SER A 147 15.00 -5.66 7.06
CA SER A 147 15.61 -6.49 8.11
C SER A 147 14.69 -7.59 8.62
N MET A 148 13.38 -7.42 8.50
CA MET A 148 12.37 -8.45 8.78
C MET A 148 12.18 -9.45 7.62
N GLY A 149 12.91 -9.28 6.50
CA GLY A 149 12.89 -10.17 5.34
C GLY A 149 11.93 -9.76 4.23
N PHE A 150 11.17 -8.67 4.38
CA PHE A 150 10.30 -8.14 3.33
C PHE A 150 11.10 -7.43 2.24
N LYS A 151 10.59 -7.47 1.01
CA LYS A 151 11.07 -6.62 -0.07
C LYS A 151 10.38 -5.24 -0.04
N THR A 152 10.95 -4.28 -0.75
CA THR A 152 10.42 -2.91 -0.82
C THR A 152 10.29 -2.44 -2.25
N ALA A 153 9.23 -1.68 -2.52
CA ALA A 153 8.95 -1.11 -3.83
C ALA A 153 8.40 0.32 -3.72
N ILE A 154 8.54 1.06 -4.80
CA ILE A 154 7.91 2.36 -4.98
C ILE A 154 7.10 2.35 -6.28
N SER A 155 5.94 2.99 -6.29
CA SER A 155 5.09 3.13 -7.48
C SER A 155 4.81 4.59 -7.83
N GLU A 156 4.18 4.78 -9.01
CA GLU A 156 3.85 6.10 -9.57
C GLU A 156 5.11 6.95 -9.86
N VAL A 157 6.25 6.29 -10.16
CA VAL A 157 7.53 6.96 -10.40
C VAL A 157 7.58 7.50 -11.83
N GLY A 158 7.90 8.79 -11.96
CA GLY A 158 7.95 9.48 -13.25
C GLY A 158 6.69 10.28 -13.57
N ASP A 159 5.74 10.40 -12.64
CA ASP A 159 4.69 11.43 -12.70
C ASP A 159 5.30 12.85 -12.70
N THR A 160 4.53 13.81 -13.15
CA THR A 160 4.91 15.23 -13.31
C THR A 160 5.50 15.84 -12.03
N PHE A 161 5.07 15.38 -10.86
CA PHE A 161 5.49 15.90 -9.56
C PHE A 161 6.48 15.00 -8.83
N CYS A 162 6.81 13.82 -9.35
CA CYS A 162 7.70 12.88 -8.69
C CYS A 162 9.14 13.41 -8.63
N PRO A 163 9.74 13.60 -7.43
CA PRO A 163 11.14 14.02 -7.28
C PRO A 163 12.09 12.84 -7.51
N VAL A 164 12.23 12.42 -8.77
CA VAL A 164 12.86 11.16 -9.19
C VAL A 164 14.29 10.94 -8.67
N PHE A 165 15.07 12.01 -8.42
CA PHE A 165 16.43 11.85 -7.87
C PHE A 165 16.44 11.39 -6.42
N ARG A 166 15.35 11.63 -5.68
CA ARG A 166 15.20 11.16 -4.29
C ARG A 166 14.95 9.64 -4.21
N VAL A 167 14.54 9.00 -5.31
CA VAL A 167 14.44 7.53 -5.39
C VAL A 167 15.75 6.84 -5.05
N ALA A 168 16.89 7.45 -5.43
CA ALA A 168 18.22 6.91 -5.15
C ALA A 168 18.58 6.85 -3.65
N GLU A 169 17.82 7.54 -2.80
CA GLU A 169 18.07 7.57 -1.37
C GLU A 169 17.37 6.41 -0.61
N LEU A 170 16.50 5.66 -1.31
CA LEU A 170 15.68 4.60 -0.71
C LEU A 170 16.18 3.20 -1.06
N PRO A 171 16.13 2.25 -0.12
CA PRO A 171 16.52 0.86 -0.35
C PRO A 171 15.38 0.10 -1.04
N LEU A 172 15.35 0.10 -2.38
CA LEU A 172 14.27 -0.46 -3.20
C LEU A 172 14.71 -1.73 -3.93
N ASP A 173 13.82 -2.70 -4.02
CA ASP A 173 13.95 -3.87 -4.90
C ASP A 173 13.25 -3.63 -6.24
N TYR A 174 12.08 -2.96 -6.22
CA TYR A 174 11.25 -2.74 -7.39
C TYR A 174 10.82 -1.29 -7.54
N VAL A 175 10.73 -0.83 -8.79
CA VAL A 175 10.16 0.47 -9.16
C VAL A 175 9.04 0.24 -10.17
N PHE A 176 7.85 0.77 -9.90
CA PHE A 176 6.72 0.80 -10.82
C PHE A 176 6.58 2.21 -11.40
N LEU A 177 6.66 2.31 -12.73
CA LEU A 177 6.52 3.58 -13.43
C LEU A 177 5.09 4.10 -13.40
N ASP A 178 4.93 5.41 -13.50
CA ASP A 178 3.63 6.05 -13.69
C ASP A 178 3.14 5.88 -15.15
N PRO A 179 1.82 5.78 -15.40
CA PRO A 179 1.24 5.73 -16.76
C PRO A 179 1.67 6.89 -17.67
N ALA A 180 1.98 8.07 -17.11
CA ALA A 180 2.48 9.21 -17.88
C ALA A 180 3.80 8.91 -18.60
N VAL A 181 4.62 8.01 -18.05
CA VAL A 181 5.88 7.57 -18.67
C VAL A 181 5.59 6.81 -19.97
N ILE A 182 4.55 5.95 -19.99
CA ILE A 182 4.15 5.25 -21.23
C ILE A 182 3.66 6.26 -22.28
N THR A 183 2.85 7.23 -21.87
CA THR A 183 2.39 8.29 -22.78
C THR A 183 3.59 9.02 -23.40
N ARG A 184 4.62 9.31 -22.61
CA ARG A 184 5.84 9.95 -23.11
C ARG A 184 6.67 9.03 -24.00
N LEU A 185 6.77 7.74 -23.65
CA LEU A 185 7.47 6.71 -24.44
C LEU A 185 6.89 6.60 -25.86
N MET A 186 5.57 6.63 -25.95
CA MET A 186 4.85 6.41 -27.21
C MET A 186 4.67 7.69 -28.05
N ALA A 187 5.10 8.86 -27.56
CA ALA A 187 4.86 10.14 -28.23
C ALA A 187 5.72 10.30 -29.51
N ASP A 188 7.01 10.04 -29.41
CA ASP A 188 7.98 10.21 -30.48
C ASP A 188 9.34 9.54 -30.14
N ASP A 189 10.27 9.49 -31.12
CA ASP A 189 11.61 8.93 -30.93
C ASP A 189 12.40 9.66 -29.81
N ALA A 190 12.16 10.94 -29.59
CA ALA A 190 12.81 11.69 -28.50
C ALA A 190 12.25 11.21 -27.14
N GLY A 191 10.95 10.96 -27.06
CA GLY A 191 10.30 10.36 -25.91
C GLY A 191 10.88 8.99 -25.56
N GLU A 192 11.02 8.12 -26.57
CA GLU A 192 11.62 6.78 -26.36
C GLU A 192 13.04 6.89 -25.78
N ARG A 193 13.88 7.79 -26.32
CA ARG A 193 15.26 7.99 -25.80
C ARG A 193 15.26 8.55 -24.36
N VAL A 194 14.38 9.50 -24.06
CA VAL A 194 14.30 10.11 -22.72
C VAL A 194 13.86 9.06 -21.70
N VAL A 195 12.81 8.31 -22.01
CA VAL A 195 12.29 7.26 -21.13
C VAL A 195 13.32 6.13 -20.97
N GLY A 196 14.01 5.72 -22.05
CA GLY A 196 15.10 4.74 -21.94
C GLY A 196 16.24 5.20 -21.04
N SER A 197 16.63 6.47 -21.11
CA SER A 197 17.64 7.03 -20.20
C SER A 197 17.16 7.07 -18.75
N PHE A 198 15.88 7.37 -18.54
CA PHE A 198 15.27 7.37 -17.22
C PHE A 198 15.22 5.98 -16.60
N ILE A 199 14.81 4.97 -17.39
CA ILE A 199 14.81 3.57 -16.96
C ILE A 199 16.23 3.11 -16.64
N SER A 200 17.23 3.45 -17.48
CA SER A 200 18.62 3.13 -17.22
C SER A 200 19.10 3.73 -15.89
N TYR A 201 18.74 4.98 -15.60
CA TYR A 201 19.04 5.61 -14.31
C TYR A 201 18.46 4.80 -13.13
N LEU A 202 17.21 4.38 -13.19
CA LEU A 202 16.58 3.60 -12.13
C LEU A 202 17.26 2.22 -11.97
N LYS A 203 17.64 1.58 -13.07
CA LYS A 203 18.36 0.30 -13.06
C LYS A 203 19.78 0.42 -12.49
N ASP A 204 20.45 1.54 -12.73
CA ASP A 204 21.76 1.81 -12.14
C ASP A 204 21.72 1.92 -10.61
N LEU A 205 20.54 2.18 -10.01
CA LEU A 205 20.30 2.09 -8.56
C LEU A 205 20.20 0.64 -8.05
N GLY A 206 20.24 -0.36 -8.94
CA GLY A 206 20.10 -1.78 -8.57
C GLY A 206 18.66 -2.25 -8.45
N THR A 207 17.69 -1.49 -8.93
CA THR A 207 16.27 -1.86 -8.89
C THR A 207 15.81 -2.51 -10.18
N LEU A 208 14.76 -3.34 -10.09
CA LEU A 208 14.02 -3.81 -11.27
C LEU A 208 12.87 -2.82 -11.58
N VAL A 209 12.71 -2.49 -12.85
CA VAL A 209 11.79 -1.45 -13.32
C VAL A 209 10.64 -2.06 -14.11
N PHE A 210 9.44 -1.82 -13.65
CA PHE A 210 8.20 -2.33 -14.24
C PHE A 210 7.32 -1.20 -14.74
N ALA A 211 6.75 -1.37 -15.93
CA ALA A 211 5.75 -0.47 -16.44
C ALA A 211 4.36 -0.80 -15.88
N PRO A 212 3.48 0.20 -15.74
CA PRO A 212 2.06 -0.08 -15.57
C PRO A 212 1.50 -0.72 -16.84
N ASP A 213 0.22 -1.02 -16.82
CA ASP A 213 -0.53 -1.78 -17.84
C ASP A 213 -0.10 -1.54 -19.30
N ALA A 214 0.48 -2.57 -19.91
CA ALA A 214 0.72 -2.58 -21.36
C ALA A 214 -0.42 -3.34 -22.04
N TYR A 215 -1.27 -2.61 -22.75
CA TYR A 215 -2.50 -3.16 -23.35
C TYR A 215 -2.32 -3.65 -24.79
N ASP A 216 -1.16 -3.42 -25.40
CA ASP A 216 -0.90 -3.79 -26.80
C ASP A 216 0.56 -4.19 -27.03
N GLU A 217 0.78 -4.92 -28.13
CA GLU A 217 2.09 -5.43 -28.51
C GLU A 217 3.10 -4.31 -28.85
N ALA A 218 2.63 -3.19 -29.43
CA ALA A 218 3.50 -2.06 -29.79
C ALA A 218 4.07 -1.39 -28.54
N THR A 219 3.24 -1.15 -27.53
CA THR A 219 3.64 -0.62 -26.22
C THR A 219 4.60 -1.57 -25.53
N THR A 220 4.30 -2.88 -25.50
CA THR A 220 5.17 -3.90 -24.93
C THR A 220 6.55 -3.92 -25.59
N ALA A 221 6.60 -3.86 -26.95
CA ALA A 221 7.83 -3.81 -27.70
C ALA A 221 8.66 -2.54 -27.41
N ALA A 222 7.98 -1.40 -27.28
CA ALA A 222 8.65 -0.13 -26.92
C ALA A 222 9.23 -0.16 -25.52
N LEU A 223 8.50 -0.71 -24.54
CA LEU A 223 8.97 -0.90 -23.16
C LEU A 223 10.20 -1.80 -23.07
N ARG A 224 10.22 -2.91 -23.84
CA ARG A 224 11.40 -3.78 -23.95
C ARG A 224 12.60 -3.02 -24.52
N ARG A 225 12.43 -2.26 -25.60
CA ARG A 225 13.51 -1.44 -26.18
C ARG A 225 14.00 -0.36 -25.24
N ALA A 226 13.10 0.23 -24.44
CA ALA A 226 13.45 1.22 -23.43
C ALA A 226 14.17 0.61 -22.22
N GLY A 227 14.21 -0.73 -22.07
CA GLY A 227 14.96 -1.43 -21.03
C GLY A 227 14.17 -1.76 -19.77
N CYS A 228 12.82 -1.67 -19.79
CA CYS A 228 11.99 -2.19 -18.70
C CYS A 228 12.23 -3.69 -18.48
N ASP A 229 12.15 -4.13 -17.24
CA ASP A 229 12.29 -5.55 -16.88
C ASP A 229 10.97 -6.32 -17.10
N GLY A 230 9.83 -5.62 -17.07
CA GLY A 230 8.52 -6.23 -17.28
C GLY A 230 7.40 -5.20 -17.23
N CYS A 231 6.16 -5.68 -17.25
CA CYS A 231 4.96 -4.84 -17.13
C CYS A 231 3.82 -5.55 -16.40
N VAL A 232 2.89 -4.76 -15.89
CA VAL A 232 1.59 -5.23 -15.41
C VAL A 232 0.69 -5.49 -16.62
N GLY A 233 -0.04 -6.60 -16.65
CA GLY A 233 -1.06 -6.85 -17.65
C GLY A 233 -1.08 -8.26 -18.22
N SER A 234 -2.20 -8.62 -18.82
CA SER A 234 -2.52 -9.96 -19.32
C SER A 234 -2.06 -10.27 -20.73
N ILE A 235 -1.64 -9.27 -21.53
CA ILE A 235 -1.34 -9.46 -22.96
C ILE A 235 -0.10 -10.33 -23.20
N VAL A 236 0.80 -10.40 -22.23
CA VAL A 236 2.03 -11.21 -22.35
C VAL A 236 1.80 -12.68 -22.02
N SER A 237 0.74 -13.02 -21.29
CA SER A 237 0.54 -14.37 -20.78
C SER A 237 -0.24 -15.30 -21.69
N GLY A 238 -1.04 -14.80 -22.65
CA GLY A 238 -1.85 -15.65 -23.54
C GLY A 238 -2.83 -16.60 -22.83
N GLU A 239 -2.96 -16.49 -21.53
CA GLU A 239 -3.82 -17.32 -20.69
C GLU A 239 -4.94 -16.47 -20.09
N ASP A 240 -6.14 -17.03 -20.10
CA ASP A 240 -7.32 -16.42 -19.50
C ASP A 240 -7.09 -16.14 -18.01
N VAL A 241 -7.40 -14.92 -17.58
CA VAL A 241 -7.42 -14.53 -16.17
C VAL A 241 -8.43 -15.41 -15.46
N VAL A 242 -7.98 -16.32 -14.61
CA VAL A 242 -8.86 -17.06 -13.72
C VAL A 242 -9.39 -16.07 -12.68
N PRO A 243 -10.71 -15.80 -12.62
CA PRO A 243 -11.26 -14.92 -11.62
C PRO A 243 -10.95 -15.47 -10.22
N ALA A 244 -10.52 -14.60 -9.31
CA ALA A 244 -10.19 -14.97 -7.93
C ALA A 244 -11.41 -15.53 -7.13
N ASP A 245 -12.58 -15.58 -7.72
CA ASP A 245 -13.83 -16.06 -7.11
C ASP A 245 -13.83 -17.56 -6.86
N GLU A 246 -13.03 -18.35 -7.59
CA GLU A 246 -12.99 -19.81 -7.37
C GLU A 246 -12.15 -20.25 -6.16
N ILE A 247 -11.24 -19.39 -5.66
CA ILE A 247 -10.39 -19.72 -4.49
C ILE A 247 -11.12 -19.35 -3.17
N ALA A 248 -12.16 -18.56 -3.24
CA ALA A 248 -12.81 -17.97 -2.05
C ALA A 248 -13.83 -18.89 -1.36
N ASP A 249 -14.33 -19.95 -2.02
CA ASP A 249 -15.53 -20.67 -1.56
C ASP A 249 -15.25 -21.78 -0.54
N GLU A 250 -14.01 -22.32 -0.48
CA GLU A 250 -13.69 -23.39 0.49
C GLU A 250 -13.28 -22.88 1.90
N THR A 251 -12.90 -21.61 2.05
CA THR A 251 -12.43 -21.07 3.34
C THR A 251 -13.44 -20.15 4.05
N ALA A 252 -14.55 -19.80 3.40
CA ALA A 252 -15.55 -18.90 3.98
C ALA A 252 -16.38 -19.56 5.09
N ASP A 253 -16.52 -20.88 5.08
CA ASP A 253 -17.40 -21.62 5.99
C ASP A 253 -16.76 -21.91 7.36
N GLU A 254 -15.42 -21.97 7.44
CA GLU A 254 -14.73 -22.19 8.73
C GLU A 254 -14.64 -20.92 9.59
N THR A 255 -14.56 -19.73 8.98
CA THR A 255 -14.43 -18.47 9.71
C THR A 255 -15.76 -17.93 10.27
N ALA A 256 -16.90 -18.35 9.72
CA ALA A 256 -18.21 -17.96 10.25
C ALA A 256 -18.52 -18.66 11.57
N GLN A 257 -17.94 -19.83 11.83
CA GLN A 257 -18.16 -20.62 13.04
C GLN A 257 -17.31 -20.18 14.23
N GLU A 258 -16.11 -19.63 13.98
CA GLU A 258 -15.22 -19.17 15.05
C GLU A 258 -15.66 -17.82 15.67
N ILE A 259 -16.39 -16.99 14.93
CA ILE A 259 -16.87 -15.68 15.42
C ILE A 259 -18.18 -15.82 16.24
N ALA A 260 -18.86 -16.94 16.12
CA ALA A 260 -20.14 -17.17 16.82
C ALA A 260 -19.98 -17.65 18.28
N ASP A 261 -18.78 -18.03 18.70
CA ASP A 261 -18.52 -18.63 20.01
C ASP A 261 -17.89 -17.68 21.06
N GLU A 262 -17.62 -16.40 20.68
CA GLU A 262 -17.27 -15.37 21.66
C GLU A 262 -18.52 -14.67 22.21
N THR A 263 -19.06 -15.23 23.29
CA THR A 263 -20.10 -14.59 24.09
C THR A 263 -19.57 -13.29 24.71
N PRO A 264 -20.37 -12.19 24.68
CA PRO A 264 -19.98 -10.95 25.34
C PRO A 264 -19.93 -11.14 26.86
N VAL A 265 -18.81 -10.84 27.48
CA VAL A 265 -18.71 -10.71 28.94
C VAL A 265 -19.48 -9.44 29.31
N GLU A 266 -20.61 -9.58 30.00
CA GLU A 266 -21.32 -8.49 30.64
C GLU A 266 -20.43 -7.88 31.73
N GLU A 267 -19.87 -6.71 31.50
CA GLU A 267 -19.35 -5.85 32.55
C GLU A 267 -20.53 -5.24 33.33
N THR A 268 -20.73 -5.72 34.53
CA THR A 268 -21.60 -5.09 35.53
C THR A 268 -20.97 -3.78 35.98
N VAL A 269 -21.55 -2.66 35.55
CA VAL A 269 -21.21 -1.33 36.07
C VAL A 269 -21.88 -1.19 37.43
N GLU A 270 -21.10 -1.23 38.52
CA GLU A 270 -21.55 -0.78 39.84
C GLU A 270 -21.65 0.74 39.86
N ASP A 271 -22.87 1.22 40.06
CA ASP A 271 -23.26 2.60 40.30
C ASP A 271 -22.78 3.04 41.69
N SER A 272 -21.74 3.88 41.78
CA SER A 272 -21.36 4.60 42.98
C SER A 272 -21.45 6.10 42.72
N THR A 273 -22.65 6.62 43.02
CA THR A 273 -22.91 8.03 43.21
C THR A 273 -22.22 8.54 44.48
N GLU A 274 -21.18 9.34 44.33
CA GLU A 274 -20.68 10.18 45.43
C GLU A 274 -20.49 11.62 44.91
N THR A 275 -21.42 12.47 45.36
CA THR A 275 -21.45 13.92 45.13
C THR A 275 -20.49 14.62 46.08
N ALA A 276 -19.53 15.39 45.55
CA ALA A 276 -18.77 16.37 46.33
C ALA A 276 -18.92 17.77 45.68
N PRO A 277 -18.93 18.85 46.51
CA PRO A 277 -19.45 20.14 46.12
C PRO A 277 -18.45 21.04 45.39
N LEU A 278 -19.03 21.91 44.54
CA LEU A 278 -18.36 22.96 43.80
C LEU A 278 -17.78 24.02 44.73
N ASP A 279 -16.47 24.23 44.71
CA ASP A 279 -15.83 25.44 45.23
C ASP A 279 -15.64 26.47 44.14
N GLU A 280 -16.10 27.67 44.43
CA GLU A 280 -16.00 28.90 43.64
C GLU A 280 -14.52 29.24 43.36
N ILE A 281 -14.19 29.44 42.10
CA ILE A 281 -12.94 30.10 41.69
C ILE A 281 -13.27 31.52 41.22
N THR A 282 -12.90 32.49 42.04
CA THR A 282 -12.89 33.91 41.82
C THR A 282 -12.01 34.31 40.64
N VAL A 283 -12.59 35.15 39.77
CA VAL A 283 -11.90 35.83 38.68
C VAL A 283 -11.06 36.98 39.27
N GLY A 284 -9.75 36.92 39.06
CA GLY A 284 -8.83 38.01 39.33
C GLY A 284 -8.60 38.83 38.04
N GLU A 285 -9.02 40.09 38.07
CA GLU A 285 -8.63 41.12 37.12
C GLU A 285 -7.12 41.38 37.22
N ALA A 286 -6.42 41.41 36.09
CA ALA A 286 -5.05 41.90 36.00
C ALA A 286 -4.97 43.09 35.06
N ASP A 287 -4.44 44.13 35.64
CA ASP A 287 -4.25 45.48 35.13
C ASP A 287 -3.48 45.54 33.80
N ALA A 288 -3.89 46.48 33.00
CA ALA A 288 -3.16 47.05 31.87
C ALA A 288 -2.03 47.94 32.40
N ASP A 289 -0.82 47.73 31.98
CA ASP A 289 0.25 48.72 32.09
C ASP A 289 0.92 48.92 30.71
N THR A 290 0.78 50.14 30.27
CA THR A 290 1.35 50.81 29.11
C THR A 290 2.79 51.20 29.41
N ALA A 291 3.72 50.90 28.50
CA ALA A 291 5.01 51.62 28.47
C ALA A 291 5.42 51.92 27.03
N GLU A 292 5.55 53.18 26.80
CA GLU A 292 5.97 53.92 25.62
C GLU A 292 7.41 53.64 25.14
N ILE A 293 7.56 53.59 23.87
CA ILE A 293 8.38 54.39 22.94
C ILE A 293 9.76 54.88 23.48
N GLY A 294 10.81 54.56 22.80
CA GLY A 294 12.12 55.17 22.78
C GLY A 294 12.90 54.73 21.53
N GLY A 295 12.99 55.63 20.58
CA GLY A 295 13.70 55.62 19.35
C GLY A 295 15.15 56.09 19.54
N ASP A 296 15.80 56.13 18.38
CA ASP A 296 17.12 56.66 18.01
C ASP A 296 18.32 55.68 18.05
N ASP A 297 18.82 55.41 16.94
CA ASP A 297 19.89 55.71 15.99
C ASP A 297 20.14 54.59 14.98
#